data_103e54c63b843296563899f7699b5a04
#
_entry.id   103e54c63b843296563899f7699b5a04
#
_cell.length_a   1.000
_cell.length_b   1.000
_cell.length_c   1.000
_cell.angle_alpha   90.00
_cell.angle_beta   90.00
_cell.angle_gamma   90.00
#
_symmetry.space_group_name_H-M   'P 1'
#
loop_
_entity.id
_entity.type
_entity.pdbx_description
1 polymer ?
#
loop_
_entity_poly.entity_id
_entity_poly.type
_entity_poly.pdbx_seq_one_letter_code
_entity_poly.pdbx_strand_id
1 'polypeptide(L)'
;MNFLVAFIATLVLSVLFTGVVRSFALKKNLAPELRDRDVHKNRVPRIGGLAIFAAFFIISIIYFIFIDPHATIGAGQWLGRDKRIVSIWFSTLIIVGVMLYDDLRGLSAWKKFGFQALAALIVIAGGIGVGVLSNPFGQAINLNSVIISFNVFGATHHIWLWSDLLAFFWLIGMMNVINFIDGIDGLAAGVSGIAAFIIFMLSLAVSQSAVAMIAIVLCGAAIGFLYWNFYPAKIFMGDSGSMFLGFMLGVLPLISGGKLATAFLVLGFAIVDGLIVAGARILRGKNPFTTADKTHLHHRFLAAGFSVPATVISLYAIAALFGWVALRSTTLNKIIASSFLIVVIALLILILNQIKKRRALTK
;
A
#
# COMPACT_ATOMS: atom_id res chain seq x y z
N MET A 1 16.10 15.03 12.74
CA MET A 1 16.00 13.62 13.28
C MET A 1 16.66 12.71 12.25
N ASN A 2 17.60 11.87 12.70
CA ASN A 2 18.23 10.88 11.81
C ASN A 2 17.18 9.85 11.37
N PHE A 3 17.30 9.32 10.16
CA PHE A 3 16.40 8.28 9.60
C PHE A 3 16.30 7.04 10.50
N LEU A 4 17.42 6.62 11.08
CA LEU A 4 17.43 5.48 12.01
C LEU A 4 16.61 5.77 13.28
N VAL A 5 16.73 6.97 13.84
CA VAL A 5 15.93 7.38 15.01
C VAL A 5 14.45 7.44 14.67
N ALA A 6 14.10 7.97 13.48
CA ALA A 6 12.72 8.00 13.00
C ALA A 6 12.14 6.59 12.84
N PHE A 7 12.90 5.69 12.23
CA PHE A 7 12.53 4.29 12.07
C PHE A 7 12.27 3.61 13.41
N ILE A 8 13.24 3.67 14.33
CA ILE A 8 13.14 3.01 15.64
C ILE A 8 11.99 3.60 16.46
N ALA A 9 11.86 4.93 16.51
CA ALA A 9 10.78 5.59 17.22
C ALA A 9 9.41 5.17 16.70
N THR A 10 9.24 5.14 15.37
CA THR A 10 7.97 4.73 14.77
C THR A 10 7.68 3.25 15.00
N LEU A 11 8.70 2.39 14.88
CA LEU A 11 8.59 0.97 15.14
C LEU A 11 8.13 0.71 16.58
N VAL A 12 8.80 1.31 17.56
CA VAL A 12 8.44 1.17 18.98
C VAL A 12 7.04 1.69 19.27
N LEU A 13 6.69 2.88 18.75
CA LEU A 13 5.34 3.42 18.89
C LEU A 13 4.28 2.51 18.26
N SER A 14 4.54 1.95 17.08
CA SER A 14 3.62 1.03 16.42
C SER A 14 3.42 -0.25 17.24
N VAL A 15 4.48 -0.83 17.81
CA VAL A 15 4.36 -1.99 18.71
C VAL A 15 3.52 -1.64 19.94
N LEU A 16 3.79 -0.53 20.60
CA LEU A 16 3.08 -0.10 21.80
C LEU A 16 1.61 0.22 21.52
N PHE A 17 1.33 1.02 20.49
CA PHE A 17 -0.03 1.38 20.11
C PHE A 17 -0.84 0.16 19.67
N THR A 18 -0.23 -0.79 18.97
CA THR A 18 -0.90 -2.03 18.60
C THR A 18 -1.31 -2.83 19.83
N GLY A 19 -0.45 -2.91 20.86
CA GLY A 19 -0.80 -3.53 22.15
C GLY A 19 -1.96 -2.82 22.84
N VAL A 20 -1.97 -1.49 22.87
CA VAL A 20 -3.05 -0.68 23.45
C VAL A 20 -4.36 -0.86 22.68
N VAL A 21 -4.33 -0.72 21.34
CA VAL A 21 -5.52 -0.89 20.48
C VAL A 21 -6.09 -2.30 20.62
N ARG A 22 -5.25 -3.33 20.65
CA ARG A 22 -5.67 -4.71 20.88
C ARG A 22 -6.36 -4.87 22.23
N SER A 23 -5.76 -4.37 23.32
CA SER A 23 -6.31 -4.46 24.65
C SER A 23 -7.65 -3.73 24.77
N PHE A 24 -7.75 -2.54 24.17
CA PHE A 24 -8.99 -1.78 24.09
C PHE A 24 -10.08 -2.54 23.32
N ALA A 25 -9.74 -3.08 22.14
CA ALA A 25 -10.67 -3.82 21.31
C ALA A 25 -11.23 -5.06 22.02
N LEU A 26 -10.38 -5.79 22.75
CA LEU A 26 -10.81 -6.97 23.53
C LEU A 26 -11.72 -6.57 24.70
N LYS A 27 -11.37 -5.51 25.45
CA LYS A 27 -12.19 -5.00 26.54
C LYS A 27 -13.57 -4.50 26.09
N LYS A 28 -13.66 -3.95 24.88
CA LYS A 28 -14.91 -3.45 24.31
C LYS A 28 -15.65 -4.48 23.44
N ASN A 29 -15.20 -5.72 23.40
CA ASN A 29 -15.78 -6.80 22.58
C ASN A 29 -15.91 -6.41 21.09
N LEU A 30 -14.93 -5.65 20.54
CA LEU A 30 -14.90 -5.23 19.14
C LEU A 30 -14.32 -6.31 18.20
N ALA A 31 -13.92 -7.46 18.74
CA ALA A 31 -13.49 -8.59 17.93
C ALA A 31 -14.74 -9.32 17.36
N PRO A 32 -14.81 -9.55 16.02
CA PRO A 32 -15.93 -10.25 15.43
C PRO A 32 -16.08 -11.66 15.98
N GLU A 33 -17.29 -12.18 15.91
CA GLU A 33 -17.55 -13.59 16.28
C GLU A 33 -16.82 -14.53 15.32
N LEU A 34 -16.34 -15.65 15.88
CA LEU A 34 -15.72 -16.71 15.10
C LEU A 34 -16.73 -17.30 14.12
N ARG A 35 -16.34 -17.43 12.88
CA ARG A 35 -17.12 -18.12 11.84
C ARG A 35 -16.48 -19.48 11.58
N ASP A 36 -17.26 -20.48 11.18
CA ASP A 36 -16.78 -21.85 10.88
C ASP A 36 -15.63 -21.91 9.85
N ARG A 37 -15.43 -20.82 9.09
CA ARG A 37 -14.36 -20.67 8.09
C ARG A 37 -13.09 -20.01 8.61
N ASP A 38 -13.08 -19.52 9.84
CA ASP A 38 -11.94 -18.80 10.41
C ASP A 38 -10.87 -19.80 10.87
N VAL A 39 -9.61 -19.53 10.52
CA VAL A 39 -8.46 -20.37 10.85
C VAL A 39 -8.06 -20.21 12.34
N HIS A 40 -8.42 -19.09 12.95
CA HIS A 40 -8.10 -18.77 14.34
C HIS A 40 -9.11 -19.36 15.30
N LYS A 41 -8.62 -19.94 16.41
CA LYS A 41 -9.46 -20.49 17.50
C LYS A 41 -9.96 -19.42 18.47
N ASN A 42 -9.37 -18.23 18.46
CA ASN A 42 -9.71 -17.11 19.33
C ASN A 42 -10.21 -15.93 18.51
N ARG A 43 -11.07 -15.10 19.11
CA ARG A 43 -11.52 -13.84 18.50
C ARG A 43 -10.34 -12.88 18.32
N VAL A 44 -10.06 -12.45 17.09
CA VAL A 44 -8.96 -11.52 16.74
C VAL A 44 -9.55 -10.19 16.32
N PRO A 45 -9.21 -9.07 16.99
CA PRO A 45 -9.68 -7.73 16.60
C PRO A 45 -9.19 -7.32 15.22
N ARG A 46 -9.97 -6.49 14.51
CA ARG A 46 -9.69 -6.04 13.11
C ARG A 46 -9.44 -4.54 12.97
N ILE A 47 -9.03 -3.86 14.04
CA ILE A 47 -8.83 -2.40 14.06
C ILE A 47 -7.36 -2.01 14.24
N GLY A 48 -6.43 -2.89 13.90
CA GLY A 48 -4.99 -2.68 14.08
C GLY A 48 -4.43 -1.57 13.20
N GLY A 49 -5.09 -1.25 12.09
CA GLY A 49 -4.70 -0.15 11.21
C GLY A 49 -4.63 1.20 11.89
N LEU A 50 -5.47 1.43 12.91
CA LEU A 50 -5.40 2.64 13.74
C LEU A 50 -4.03 2.81 14.40
N ALA A 51 -3.41 1.73 14.87
CA ALA A 51 -2.09 1.78 15.50
C ALA A 51 -0.97 2.07 14.50
N ILE A 52 -1.03 1.47 13.31
CA ILE A 52 -0.07 1.75 12.21
C ILE A 52 -0.13 3.23 11.85
N PHE A 53 -1.35 3.73 11.61
CA PHE A 53 -1.58 5.11 11.24
C PHE A 53 -1.13 6.08 12.34
N ALA A 54 -1.51 5.84 13.60
CA ALA A 54 -1.16 6.73 14.70
C ALA A 54 0.37 6.85 14.89
N ALA A 55 1.11 5.75 14.81
CA ALA A 55 2.56 5.76 14.89
C ALA A 55 3.19 6.55 13.73
N PHE A 56 2.75 6.30 12.49
CA PHE A 56 3.17 7.04 11.31
C PHE A 56 2.85 8.53 11.42
N PHE A 57 1.61 8.87 11.77
CA PHE A 57 1.11 10.24 11.77
C PHE A 57 1.81 11.10 12.81
N ILE A 58 1.99 10.59 14.03
CA ILE A 58 2.67 11.31 15.11
C ILE A 58 4.13 11.62 14.74
N ILE A 59 4.89 10.64 14.27
CA ILE A 59 6.30 10.85 13.90
C ILE A 59 6.42 11.76 12.68
N SER A 60 5.51 11.63 11.70
CA SER A 60 5.44 12.52 10.55
C SER A 60 5.19 13.97 10.97
N ILE A 61 4.20 14.21 11.85
CA ILE A 61 3.93 15.55 12.40
C ILE A 61 5.15 16.09 13.17
N ILE A 62 5.74 15.30 14.07
CA ILE A 62 6.92 15.71 14.83
C ILE A 62 8.05 16.14 13.89
N TYR A 63 8.29 15.36 12.83
CA TYR A 63 9.35 15.69 11.88
C TYR A 63 9.04 16.98 11.09
N PHE A 64 7.93 17.04 10.40
CA PHE A 64 7.62 18.13 9.47
C PHE A 64 7.13 19.42 10.14
N ILE A 65 6.74 19.38 11.41
CA ILE A 65 6.33 20.59 12.13
C ILE A 65 7.44 21.10 13.04
N PHE A 66 8.14 20.23 13.77
CA PHE A 66 9.02 20.63 14.84
C PHE A 66 10.52 20.44 14.55
N ILE A 67 10.90 19.42 13.73
CA ILE A 67 12.32 19.09 13.50
C ILE A 67 12.83 19.74 12.23
N ASP A 68 12.12 19.58 11.11
CA ASP A 68 12.47 20.19 9.84
C ASP A 68 11.23 20.85 9.19
N PRO A 69 10.85 22.02 9.70
CA PRO A 69 9.68 22.76 9.22
C PRO A 69 9.78 23.22 7.76
N HIS A 70 10.97 23.24 7.20
CA HIS A 70 11.26 23.67 5.84
C HIS A 70 11.45 22.51 4.88
N ALA A 71 11.35 21.26 5.36
CA ALA A 71 11.39 20.09 4.48
C ALA A 71 10.26 20.15 3.45
N THR A 72 10.64 20.06 2.17
CA THR A 72 9.70 20.16 1.06
C THR A 72 9.79 18.95 0.14
N ILE A 73 8.67 18.59 -0.45
CA ILE A 73 8.56 17.57 -1.51
C ILE A 73 8.36 18.24 -2.86
N GLY A 74 7.76 19.43 -2.87
CA GLY A 74 7.43 20.17 -4.10
C GLY A 74 7.19 21.64 -3.88
N ALA A 75 6.66 22.32 -4.89
CA ALA A 75 6.36 23.74 -4.84
C ALA A 75 4.95 24.02 -4.27
N GLY A 76 4.83 25.13 -3.54
CA GLY A 76 3.59 25.64 -2.99
C GLY A 76 3.31 25.21 -1.55
N GLN A 77 2.53 26.03 -0.86
CA GLN A 77 2.25 25.87 0.56
C GLN A 77 0.75 25.92 0.83
N TRP A 78 0.31 25.08 1.77
CA TRP A 78 -0.96 25.16 2.46
C TRP A 78 -0.72 25.23 3.97
N LEU A 79 -1.39 26.13 4.66
CA LEU A 79 -1.22 26.32 6.11
C LEU A 79 0.26 26.56 6.51
N GLY A 80 1.02 27.26 5.67
CA GLY A 80 2.45 27.52 5.91
C GLY A 80 3.39 26.33 5.79
N ARG A 81 2.92 25.20 5.21
CA ARG A 81 3.67 23.96 5.00
C ARG A 81 3.58 23.51 3.54
N ASP A 82 4.49 22.62 3.15
CA ASP A 82 4.42 22.00 1.83
C ASP A 82 3.04 21.37 1.58
N LYS A 83 2.36 21.80 0.52
CA LYS A 83 0.98 21.40 0.22
C LYS A 83 0.83 19.90 -0.02
N ARG A 84 1.89 19.20 -0.47
CA ARG A 84 1.87 17.76 -0.68
C ARG A 84 1.85 17.04 0.64
N ILE A 85 2.65 17.47 1.63
CA ILE A 85 2.66 16.91 2.98
C ILE A 85 1.30 17.10 3.64
N VAL A 86 0.76 18.31 3.57
CA VAL A 86 -0.56 18.63 4.16
C VAL A 86 -1.66 17.79 3.50
N SER A 87 -1.65 17.65 2.18
CA SER A 87 -2.65 16.84 1.46
C SER A 87 -2.56 15.35 1.82
N ILE A 88 -1.35 14.80 2.02
CA ILE A 88 -1.15 13.44 2.51
C ILE A 88 -1.78 13.27 3.89
N TRP A 89 -1.53 14.19 4.83
CA TRP A 89 -2.11 14.11 6.17
C TRP A 89 -3.63 14.13 6.15
N PHE A 90 -4.25 15.06 5.42
CA PHE A 90 -5.71 15.12 5.30
C PHE A 90 -6.30 13.86 4.67
N SER A 91 -5.71 13.38 3.59
CA SER A 91 -6.18 12.16 2.91
C SER A 91 -6.07 10.92 3.79
N THR A 92 -4.97 10.77 4.53
CA THR A 92 -4.78 9.64 5.43
C THR A 92 -5.75 9.66 6.61
N LEU A 93 -6.07 10.84 7.16
CA LEU A 93 -7.10 11.00 8.19
C LEU A 93 -8.48 10.56 7.68
N ILE A 94 -8.85 10.96 6.47
CA ILE A 94 -10.12 10.58 5.85
C ILE A 94 -10.17 9.06 5.64
N ILE A 95 -9.13 8.48 5.00
CA ILE A 95 -9.09 7.04 4.73
C ILE A 95 -9.19 6.24 6.02
N VAL A 96 -8.34 6.53 6.99
CA VAL A 96 -8.32 5.77 8.26
C VAL A 96 -9.60 5.97 9.04
N GLY A 97 -10.12 7.19 9.14
CA GLY A 97 -11.37 7.46 9.86
C GLY A 97 -12.57 6.72 9.25
N VAL A 98 -12.72 6.76 7.93
CA VAL A 98 -13.83 6.10 7.23
C VAL A 98 -13.68 4.58 7.23
N MET A 99 -12.46 4.07 6.98
CA MET A 99 -12.24 2.62 6.96
C MET A 99 -12.28 2.02 8.37
N LEU A 100 -11.93 2.78 9.42
CA LEU A 100 -12.18 2.37 10.79
C LEU A 100 -13.68 2.25 11.09
N TYR A 101 -14.49 3.18 10.59
CA TYR A 101 -15.94 3.06 10.66
C TYR A 101 -16.44 1.80 9.91
N ASP A 102 -15.84 1.50 8.75
CA ASP A 102 -16.12 0.28 8.00
C ASP A 102 -15.76 -1.00 8.78
N ASP A 103 -14.59 -1.04 9.39
CA ASP A 103 -14.14 -2.16 10.23
C ASP A 103 -15.10 -2.43 11.41
N LEU A 104 -15.78 -1.38 11.90
CA LEU A 104 -16.71 -1.48 13.06
C LEU A 104 -18.17 -1.72 12.66
N ARG A 105 -18.63 -1.12 11.56
CA ARG A 105 -20.06 -1.06 11.18
C ARG A 105 -20.37 -1.65 9.81
N GLY A 106 -19.36 -1.76 8.96
CA GLY A 106 -19.50 -2.13 7.55
C GLY A 106 -20.01 -0.98 6.67
N LEU A 107 -19.44 -0.85 5.49
CA LEU A 107 -19.82 0.09 4.44
C LEU A 107 -20.07 -0.65 3.13
N SER A 108 -20.94 -0.11 2.29
CA SER A 108 -21.10 -0.61 0.92
C SER A 108 -19.85 -0.30 0.09
N ALA A 109 -19.55 -1.14 -0.89
CA ALA A 109 -18.38 -0.99 -1.76
C ALA A 109 -18.33 0.38 -2.48
N TRP A 110 -19.49 0.92 -2.88
CA TRP A 110 -19.59 2.24 -3.51
C TRP A 110 -19.22 3.39 -2.56
N LYS A 111 -19.60 3.29 -1.27
CA LYS A 111 -19.19 4.29 -0.27
C LYS A 111 -17.69 4.22 -0.03
N LYS A 112 -17.11 3.03 0.11
CA LYS A 112 -15.65 2.85 0.19
C LYS A 112 -14.95 3.48 -1.00
N PHE A 113 -15.38 3.16 -2.22
CA PHE A 113 -14.83 3.73 -3.45
C PHE A 113 -14.92 5.28 -3.47
N GLY A 114 -16.05 5.85 -3.06
CA GLY A 114 -16.22 7.31 -2.99
C GLY A 114 -15.19 7.98 -2.08
N PHE A 115 -14.90 7.40 -0.92
CA PHE A 115 -13.89 7.95 0.00
C PHE A 115 -12.45 7.69 -0.46
N GLN A 116 -12.18 6.55 -1.12
CA GLN A 116 -10.89 6.34 -1.80
C GLN A 116 -10.66 7.38 -2.89
N ALA A 117 -11.69 7.66 -3.70
CA ALA A 117 -11.65 8.68 -4.74
C ALA A 117 -11.43 10.09 -4.15
N LEU A 118 -12.15 10.43 -3.07
CA LEU A 118 -11.97 11.72 -2.38
C LEU A 118 -10.53 11.89 -1.89
N ALA A 119 -9.96 10.88 -1.24
CA ALA A 119 -8.59 10.93 -0.76
C ALA A 119 -7.56 11.06 -1.90
N ALA A 120 -7.77 10.35 -3.01
CA ALA A 120 -6.94 10.48 -4.21
C ALA A 120 -7.01 11.89 -4.80
N LEU A 121 -8.22 12.47 -4.91
CA LEU A 121 -8.42 13.83 -5.42
C LEU A 121 -7.76 14.90 -4.54
N ILE A 122 -7.78 14.74 -3.21
CA ILE A 122 -7.12 15.68 -2.29
C ILE A 122 -5.60 15.73 -2.52
N VAL A 123 -4.93 14.58 -2.67
CA VAL A 123 -3.48 14.59 -2.94
C VAL A 123 -3.14 15.05 -4.33
N ILE A 124 -3.98 14.78 -5.32
CA ILE A 124 -3.85 15.34 -6.68
C ILE A 124 -3.98 16.86 -6.65
N ALA A 125 -4.97 17.41 -5.96
CA ALA A 125 -5.12 18.85 -5.73
C ALA A 125 -3.92 19.44 -4.97
N GLY A 126 -3.29 18.67 -4.08
CA GLY A 126 -2.00 18.98 -3.45
C GLY A 126 -0.82 19.01 -4.44
N GLY A 127 -1.02 18.63 -5.69
CA GLY A 127 0.02 18.60 -6.72
C GLY A 127 0.85 17.31 -6.73
N ILE A 128 0.25 16.19 -6.31
CA ILE A 128 0.86 14.85 -6.40
C ILE A 128 0.37 14.17 -7.66
N GLY A 129 1.27 14.00 -8.63
CA GLY A 129 1.00 13.38 -9.91
C GLY A 129 2.30 12.97 -10.61
N VAL A 130 2.18 12.47 -11.84
CA VAL A 130 3.32 12.06 -12.69
C VAL A 130 3.36 12.90 -13.93
N GLY A 131 4.21 13.93 -13.96
CA GLY A 131 4.31 14.81 -15.12
C GLY A 131 4.95 14.16 -16.35
N VAL A 132 5.89 13.24 -16.12
CA VAL A 132 6.70 12.63 -17.20
C VAL A 132 6.93 11.14 -16.89
N LEU A 133 6.70 10.28 -17.88
CA LEU A 133 7.08 8.88 -17.83
C LEU A 133 8.35 8.65 -18.67
N SER A 134 9.36 8.04 -18.08
CA SER A 134 10.57 7.66 -18.79
C SER A 134 10.27 6.60 -19.84
N ASN A 135 10.65 6.86 -21.10
CA ASN A 135 10.55 5.92 -22.21
C ASN A 135 11.95 5.48 -22.65
N PRO A 136 12.34 4.21 -22.47
CA PRO A 136 13.67 3.75 -22.86
C PRO A 136 13.85 3.56 -24.38
N PHE A 137 12.78 3.64 -25.16
CA PHE A 137 12.78 3.43 -26.61
C PHE A 137 12.67 4.74 -27.42
N GLY A 138 12.58 5.89 -26.74
CA GLY A 138 12.40 7.18 -27.41
C GLY A 138 12.31 8.35 -26.43
N GLN A 139 11.65 9.41 -26.86
CA GLN A 139 11.44 10.57 -26.00
C GLN A 139 10.54 10.23 -24.82
N ALA A 140 10.78 10.87 -23.67
CA ALA A 140 9.95 10.75 -22.49
C ALA A 140 8.49 11.17 -22.79
N ILE A 141 7.53 10.44 -22.25
CA ILE A 141 6.10 10.70 -22.45
C ILE A 141 5.68 11.81 -21.48
N ASN A 142 5.34 12.97 -22.04
CA ASN A 142 4.86 14.12 -21.27
C ASN A 142 3.35 13.96 -20.98
N LEU A 143 3.00 13.70 -19.72
CA LEU A 143 1.63 13.58 -19.25
C LEU A 143 0.98 14.95 -18.92
N ASN A 144 1.78 16.02 -18.90
CA ASN A 144 1.29 17.39 -18.69
C ASN A 144 0.93 18.09 -20.02
N SER A 145 0.77 17.35 -21.10
CA SER A 145 0.49 17.90 -22.44
C SER A 145 -0.91 18.51 -22.56
N VAL A 146 -1.87 18.08 -21.76
CA VAL A 146 -3.23 18.62 -21.74
C VAL A 146 -3.49 19.26 -20.38
N ILE A 147 -3.68 20.59 -20.40
CA ILE A 147 -3.90 21.40 -19.20
C ILE A 147 -5.29 22.04 -19.30
N ILE A 148 -6.12 21.79 -18.28
CA ILE A 148 -7.40 22.46 -18.10
C ILE A 148 -7.22 23.47 -16.97
N SER A 149 -7.29 24.77 -17.30
CA SER A 149 -7.13 25.84 -16.33
C SER A 149 -8.48 26.45 -15.97
N PHE A 150 -8.70 26.70 -14.69
CA PHE A 150 -9.92 27.35 -14.19
C PHE A 150 -9.59 28.24 -13.00
N ASN A 151 -10.39 29.28 -12.80
CA ASN A 151 -10.21 30.24 -11.71
C ASN A 151 -11.22 29.99 -10.62
N VAL A 152 -10.73 29.80 -9.38
CA VAL A 152 -11.58 29.66 -8.19
C VAL A 152 -11.03 30.58 -7.10
N PHE A 153 -11.90 31.42 -6.54
CA PHE A 153 -11.54 32.39 -5.51
C PHE A 153 -10.32 33.29 -5.86
N GLY A 154 -10.20 33.67 -7.11
CA GLY A 154 -9.09 34.54 -7.59
C GLY A 154 -7.74 33.85 -7.81
N ALA A 155 -7.68 32.54 -7.61
CA ALA A 155 -6.49 31.74 -7.91
C ALA A 155 -6.71 30.86 -9.14
N THR A 156 -5.70 30.78 -10.02
CA THR A 156 -5.71 29.86 -11.17
C THR A 156 -5.30 28.49 -10.75
N HIS A 157 -6.15 27.52 -11.02
CA HIS A 157 -5.92 26.10 -10.79
C HIS A 157 -5.73 25.38 -12.11
N HIS A 158 -4.87 24.35 -12.11
CA HIS A 158 -4.55 23.55 -13.28
C HIS A 158 -4.83 22.08 -13.01
N ILE A 159 -5.58 21.43 -13.92
CA ILE A 159 -5.70 19.98 -14.00
C ILE A 159 -4.82 19.51 -15.15
N TRP A 160 -3.84 18.68 -14.85
CA TRP A 160 -3.01 17.98 -15.86
C TRP A 160 -3.67 16.64 -16.18
N LEU A 161 -4.52 16.65 -17.22
CA LEU A 161 -5.48 15.57 -17.45
C LEU A 161 -4.87 14.17 -17.36
N TRP A 162 -3.80 13.89 -18.11
CA TRP A 162 -3.22 12.55 -18.15
C TRP A 162 -2.44 12.19 -16.87
N SER A 163 -1.74 13.17 -16.30
CA SER A 163 -1.03 13.02 -15.03
C SER A 163 -2.00 12.67 -13.89
N ASP A 164 -3.08 13.43 -13.80
CA ASP A 164 -4.04 13.34 -12.71
C ASP A 164 -4.91 12.07 -12.83
N LEU A 165 -5.31 11.69 -14.06
CA LEU A 165 -5.99 10.42 -14.31
C LEU A 165 -5.12 9.22 -13.96
N LEU A 166 -3.84 9.23 -14.35
CA LEU A 166 -2.91 8.16 -14.00
C LEU A 166 -2.74 8.07 -12.48
N ALA A 167 -2.52 9.20 -11.79
CA ALA A 167 -2.39 9.24 -10.34
C ALA A 167 -3.66 8.74 -9.63
N PHE A 168 -4.84 9.13 -10.12
CA PHE A 168 -6.13 8.72 -9.57
C PHE A 168 -6.31 7.19 -9.61
N PHE A 169 -6.18 6.60 -10.80
CA PHE A 169 -6.34 5.15 -10.95
C PHE A 169 -5.24 4.35 -10.25
N TRP A 170 -4.02 4.87 -10.24
CA TRP A 170 -2.91 4.28 -9.52
C TRP A 170 -3.18 4.22 -8.01
N LEU A 171 -3.60 5.32 -7.39
CA LEU A 171 -3.88 5.38 -5.96
C LEU A 171 -5.02 4.44 -5.55
N ILE A 172 -6.12 4.46 -6.31
CA ILE A 172 -7.25 3.54 -6.07
C ILE A 172 -6.81 2.09 -6.25
N GLY A 173 -6.06 1.80 -7.31
CA GLY A 173 -5.52 0.47 -7.56
C GLY A 173 -4.65 -0.02 -6.40
N MET A 174 -3.73 0.81 -5.91
CA MET A 174 -2.83 0.45 -4.83
C MET A 174 -3.54 0.21 -3.49
N MET A 175 -4.55 1.02 -3.14
CA MET A 175 -5.38 0.77 -1.96
C MET A 175 -6.03 -0.60 -2.03
N ASN A 176 -6.62 -0.95 -3.16
CA ASN A 176 -7.30 -2.24 -3.32
C ASN A 176 -6.32 -3.42 -3.41
N VAL A 177 -5.16 -3.25 -4.06
CA VAL A 177 -4.12 -4.30 -4.16
C VAL A 177 -3.60 -4.70 -2.78
N ILE A 178 -3.29 -3.73 -1.91
CA ILE A 178 -2.83 -4.04 -0.55
C ILE A 178 -3.95 -4.64 0.28
N ASN A 179 -5.18 -4.18 0.11
CA ASN A 179 -6.34 -4.79 0.78
C ASN A 179 -6.57 -6.24 0.33
N PHE A 180 -6.35 -6.59 -0.94
CA PHE A 180 -6.48 -7.97 -1.42
C PHE A 180 -5.42 -8.92 -0.86
N ILE A 181 -4.20 -8.45 -0.59
CA ILE A 181 -3.16 -9.29 0.02
C ILE A 181 -3.26 -9.36 1.55
N ASP A 182 -4.11 -8.57 2.20
CA ASP A 182 -4.40 -8.66 3.64
C ASP A 182 -5.32 -9.87 3.97
N GLY A 183 -5.13 -10.97 3.25
CA GLY A 183 -5.91 -12.20 3.41
C GLY A 183 -5.29 -13.25 4.34
N ILE A 184 -4.03 -13.10 4.73
CA ILE A 184 -3.31 -13.99 5.66
C ILE A 184 -2.37 -13.21 6.58
N ASP A 185 -2.16 -13.78 7.78
CA ASP A 185 -1.36 -13.20 8.86
C ASP A 185 0.01 -12.72 8.39
N GLY A 186 0.31 -11.45 8.61
CA GLY A 186 1.60 -10.83 8.35
C GLY A 186 1.87 -10.41 6.90
N LEU A 187 1.14 -10.91 5.91
CA LEU A 187 1.49 -10.70 4.50
C LEU A 187 1.49 -9.22 4.13
N ALA A 188 0.38 -8.53 4.29
CA ALA A 188 0.25 -7.14 3.87
C ALA A 188 1.19 -6.20 4.64
N ALA A 189 1.34 -6.40 5.96
CA ALA A 189 2.24 -5.58 6.78
C ALA A 189 3.71 -5.73 6.37
N GLY A 190 4.19 -6.97 6.19
CA GLY A 190 5.58 -7.21 5.85
C GLY A 190 5.94 -6.79 4.42
N VAL A 191 5.07 -7.08 3.43
CA VAL A 191 5.26 -6.60 2.05
C VAL A 191 5.28 -5.07 2.00
N SER A 192 4.39 -4.41 2.75
CA SER A 192 4.37 -2.95 2.85
C SER A 192 5.64 -2.40 3.50
N GLY A 193 6.16 -3.06 4.53
CA GLY A 193 7.44 -2.70 5.15
C GLY A 193 8.61 -2.82 4.18
N ILE A 194 8.70 -3.95 3.43
CA ILE A 194 9.71 -4.14 2.39
C ILE A 194 9.61 -3.07 1.31
N ALA A 195 8.41 -2.80 0.80
CA ALA A 195 8.19 -1.80 -0.23
C ALA A 195 8.58 -0.39 0.25
N ALA A 196 8.17 0.00 1.45
CA ALA A 196 8.53 1.29 2.04
C ALA A 196 10.05 1.42 2.22
N PHE A 197 10.75 0.35 2.65
CA PHE A 197 12.20 0.36 2.78
C PHE A 197 12.90 0.51 1.42
N ILE A 198 12.46 -0.18 0.38
CA ILE A 198 13.01 -0.05 -0.98
C ILE A 198 12.82 1.38 -1.51
N ILE A 199 11.64 1.97 -1.29
CA ILE A 199 11.37 3.37 -1.69
C ILE A 199 12.24 4.33 -0.87
N PHE A 200 12.46 4.08 0.41
CA PHE A 200 13.40 4.83 1.24
C PHE A 200 14.81 4.84 0.63
N MET A 201 15.36 3.67 0.33
CA MET A 201 16.69 3.53 -0.28
C MET A 201 16.78 4.26 -1.63
N LEU A 202 15.73 4.15 -2.45
CA LEU A 202 15.67 4.85 -3.73
C LEU A 202 15.63 6.38 -3.54
N SER A 203 14.85 6.86 -2.57
CA SER A 203 14.72 8.29 -2.28
C SER A 203 16.03 8.89 -1.78
N LEU A 204 16.80 8.13 -0.99
CA LEU A 204 18.17 8.52 -0.59
C LEU A 204 19.10 8.60 -1.80
N ALA A 205 19.06 7.62 -2.70
CA ALA A 205 19.92 7.58 -3.88
C ALA A 205 19.69 8.77 -4.85
N VAL A 206 18.49 9.40 -4.78
CA VAL A 206 18.15 10.59 -5.59
C VAL A 206 18.04 11.87 -4.74
N SER A 207 18.62 11.87 -3.53
CA SER A 207 18.71 13.03 -2.61
C SER A 207 17.37 13.66 -2.23
N GLN A 208 16.28 12.85 -2.15
CA GLN A 208 14.95 13.28 -1.75
C GLN A 208 14.71 12.99 -0.27
N SER A 209 15.35 13.75 0.62
CA SER A 209 15.34 13.50 2.07
C SER A 209 13.94 13.51 2.70
N ALA A 210 13.04 14.40 2.27
CA ALA A 210 11.68 14.47 2.79
C ALA A 210 10.86 13.21 2.42
N VAL A 211 10.99 12.73 1.18
CA VAL A 211 10.34 11.49 0.73
C VAL A 211 10.94 10.28 1.45
N ALA A 212 12.26 10.25 1.60
CA ALA A 212 12.95 9.21 2.37
C ALA A 212 12.45 9.16 3.81
N MET A 213 12.21 10.32 4.46
CA MET A 213 11.68 10.37 5.81
C MET A 213 10.27 9.76 5.89
N ILE A 214 9.37 10.11 4.99
CA ILE A 214 8.02 9.53 4.95
C ILE A 214 8.09 8.00 4.76
N ALA A 215 8.96 7.55 3.85
CA ALA A 215 9.08 6.13 3.54
C ALA A 215 9.65 5.31 4.72
N ILE A 216 10.67 5.82 5.42
CA ILE A 216 11.26 5.08 6.55
C ILE A 216 10.34 5.08 7.78
N VAL A 217 9.56 6.15 7.99
CA VAL A 217 8.53 6.20 9.03
C VAL A 217 7.40 5.20 8.72
N LEU A 218 6.97 5.11 7.44
CA LEU A 218 5.99 4.10 7.03
C LEU A 218 6.52 2.67 7.22
N CYS A 219 7.79 2.43 6.89
CA CYS A 219 8.46 1.16 7.12
C CYS A 219 8.44 0.78 8.61
N GLY A 220 8.84 1.70 9.50
CA GLY A 220 8.82 1.48 10.94
C GLY A 220 7.43 1.16 11.47
N ALA A 221 6.40 1.87 11.00
CA ALA A 221 5.00 1.63 11.38
C ALA A 221 4.52 0.23 10.96
N ALA A 222 4.81 -0.18 9.73
CA ALA A 222 4.40 -1.49 9.20
C ALA A 222 5.14 -2.65 9.90
N ILE A 223 6.44 -2.53 10.11
CA ILE A 223 7.26 -3.58 10.78
C ILE A 223 6.93 -3.66 12.27
N GLY A 224 6.67 -2.53 12.95
CA GLY A 224 6.23 -2.54 14.34
C GLY A 224 4.88 -3.25 14.53
N PHE A 225 3.94 -3.02 13.63
CA PHE A 225 2.65 -3.73 13.61
C PHE A 225 2.83 -5.22 13.33
N LEU A 226 3.75 -5.61 12.44
CA LEU A 226 4.04 -7.00 12.07
C LEU A 226 4.37 -7.87 13.28
N TYR A 227 4.98 -7.33 14.34
CA TYR A 227 5.24 -8.05 15.58
C TYR A 227 3.98 -8.69 16.20
N TRP A 228 2.82 -8.03 16.07
CA TRP A 228 1.55 -8.52 16.57
C TRP A 228 0.72 -9.26 15.51
N ASN A 229 0.97 -8.98 14.24
CA ASN A 229 0.21 -9.49 13.11
C ASN A 229 0.85 -10.72 12.44
N PHE A 230 2.14 -11.02 12.73
CA PHE A 230 2.77 -12.25 12.20
C PHE A 230 2.09 -13.50 12.78
N TYR A 231 2.12 -14.58 11.99
CA TYR A 231 1.44 -15.83 12.33
C TYR A 231 1.95 -16.46 13.63
N PRO A 232 1.07 -16.85 14.56
CA PRO A 232 -0.37 -16.64 14.58
C PRO A 232 -0.74 -15.21 15.01
N ALA A 233 -1.52 -14.48 14.18
CA ALA A 233 -1.84 -13.09 14.41
C ALA A 233 -2.65 -12.88 15.70
N LYS A 234 -2.28 -11.84 16.45
CA LYS A 234 -2.97 -11.41 17.68
C LYS A 234 -3.92 -10.24 17.42
N ILE A 235 -3.80 -9.58 16.27
CA ILE A 235 -4.66 -8.51 15.77
C ILE A 235 -4.53 -8.43 14.26
N PHE A 236 -5.64 -8.17 13.56
CA PHE A 236 -5.66 -7.86 12.11
C PHE A 236 -5.62 -6.36 11.89
N MET A 237 -5.07 -5.92 10.73
CA MET A 237 -5.01 -4.50 10.43
C MET A 237 -6.37 -3.91 10.01
N GLY A 238 -7.24 -4.72 9.43
CA GLY A 238 -8.54 -4.29 8.89
C GLY A 238 -8.41 -3.43 7.63
N ASP A 239 -9.55 -2.95 7.13
CA ASP A 239 -9.59 -2.06 5.98
C ASP A 239 -8.92 -0.71 6.29
N SER A 240 -9.00 -0.23 7.54
CA SER A 240 -8.30 0.97 8.00
C SER A 240 -6.79 0.89 7.81
N GLY A 241 -6.17 -0.28 8.06
CA GLY A 241 -4.72 -0.47 7.89
C GLY A 241 -4.31 -0.77 6.47
N SER A 242 -5.00 -1.69 5.79
CA SER A 242 -4.65 -2.10 4.44
C SER A 242 -4.85 -0.99 3.42
N MET A 243 -5.94 -0.21 3.51
CA MET A 243 -6.19 0.95 2.65
C MET A 243 -5.19 2.09 2.92
N PHE A 244 -4.85 2.34 4.21
CA PHE A 244 -3.82 3.31 4.57
C PHE A 244 -2.46 2.94 3.99
N LEU A 245 -2.00 1.71 4.18
CA LEU A 245 -0.71 1.24 3.62
C LEU A 245 -0.72 1.30 2.09
N GLY A 246 -1.80 0.86 1.46
CA GLY A 246 -1.97 0.92 0.01
C GLY A 246 -1.94 2.35 -0.53
N PHE A 247 -2.63 3.27 0.13
CA PHE A 247 -2.60 4.68 -0.22
C PHE A 247 -1.18 5.26 -0.12
N MET A 248 -0.49 5.06 0.99
CA MET A 248 0.87 5.56 1.20
C MET A 248 1.88 4.96 0.21
N LEU A 249 1.79 3.64 -0.06
CA LEU A 249 2.62 2.97 -1.07
C LEU A 249 2.28 3.41 -2.50
N GLY A 250 1.08 3.91 -2.74
CA GLY A 250 0.70 4.56 -3.98
C GLY A 250 1.25 5.99 -4.09
N VAL A 251 1.20 6.77 -3.01
CA VAL A 251 1.67 8.16 -2.94
C VAL A 251 3.20 8.26 -3.08
N LEU A 252 3.95 7.43 -2.36
CA LEU A 252 5.41 7.50 -2.31
C LEU A 252 6.09 7.46 -3.68
N PRO A 253 5.74 6.57 -4.62
CA PRO A 253 6.31 6.57 -5.97
C PRO A 253 5.96 7.81 -6.78
N LEU A 254 4.78 8.40 -6.58
CA LEU A 254 4.33 9.61 -7.27
C LEU A 254 5.17 10.81 -6.83
N ILE A 255 5.37 11.01 -5.52
CA ILE A 255 6.15 12.13 -4.97
C ILE A 255 7.66 11.96 -5.19
N SER A 256 8.14 10.74 -5.43
CA SER A 256 9.55 10.49 -5.76
C SER A 256 9.90 10.69 -7.24
N GLY A 257 9.07 11.41 -7.99
CA GLY A 257 9.29 11.71 -9.40
C GLY A 257 8.82 10.61 -10.35
N GLY A 258 7.69 9.98 -10.06
CA GLY A 258 7.06 8.99 -10.94
C GLY A 258 7.77 7.65 -10.99
N LYS A 259 8.35 7.21 -9.87
CA LYS A 259 9.06 5.92 -9.75
C LYS A 259 8.11 4.71 -9.76
N LEU A 260 7.05 4.77 -10.58
CA LEU A 260 6.01 3.74 -10.67
C LEU A 260 6.58 2.36 -11.02
N ALA A 261 7.58 2.29 -11.91
CA ALA A 261 8.21 1.03 -12.29
C ALA A 261 8.92 0.35 -11.12
N THR A 262 9.48 1.12 -10.17
CA THR A 262 10.08 0.55 -8.95
C THR A 262 9.00 0.01 -8.02
N ALA A 263 7.92 0.77 -7.79
CA ALA A 263 6.80 0.29 -6.99
C ALA A 263 6.15 -0.94 -7.61
N PHE A 264 5.98 -0.96 -8.95
CA PHE A 264 5.48 -2.12 -9.67
C PHE A 264 6.36 -3.35 -9.47
N LEU A 265 7.67 -3.23 -9.46
CA LEU A 265 8.57 -4.37 -9.22
C LEU A 265 8.45 -4.92 -7.79
N VAL A 266 8.47 -4.05 -6.78
CA VAL A 266 8.40 -4.48 -5.38
C VAL A 266 7.04 -5.10 -5.04
N LEU A 267 5.95 -4.49 -5.51
CA LEU A 267 4.58 -4.88 -5.25
C LEU A 267 3.97 -5.70 -6.39
N GLY A 268 4.79 -6.04 -7.39
CA GLY A 268 4.32 -6.57 -8.66
C GLY A 268 3.61 -7.90 -8.53
N PHE A 269 4.03 -8.77 -7.60
CA PHE A 269 3.28 -10.01 -7.39
C PHE A 269 1.84 -9.71 -6.93
N ALA A 270 1.65 -8.72 -6.07
CA ALA A 270 0.33 -8.33 -5.58
C ALA A 270 -0.50 -7.64 -6.68
N ILE A 271 0.13 -6.75 -7.46
CA ILE A 271 -0.51 -6.04 -8.57
C ILE A 271 -0.92 -7.04 -9.67
N VAL A 272 0.00 -7.92 -10.08
CA VAL A 272 -0.27 -8.93 -11.14
C VAL A 272 -1.33 -9.92 -10.68
N ASP A 273 -1.25 -10.42 -9.44
CA ASP A 273 -2.27 -11.30 -8.87
C ASP A 273 -3.64 -10.62 -8.83
N GLY A 274 -3.72 -9.37 -8.37
CA GLY A 274 -4.95 -8.58 -8.36
C GLY A 274 -5.54 -8.39 -9.77
N LEU A 275 -4.71 -8.07 -10.76
CA LEU A 275 -5.14 -7.91 -12.16
C LEU A 275 -5.64 -9.23 -12.76
N ILE A 276 -4.94 -10.35 -12.52
CA ILE A 276 -5.37 -11.68 -12.99
C ILE A 276 -6.72 -12.05 -12.38
N VAL A 277 -6.90 -11.86 -11.07
CA VAL A 277 -8.16 -12.18 -10.39
C VAL A 277 -9.29 -11.26 -10.85
N ALA A 278 -9.05 -9.96 -10.98
CA ALA A 278 -10.04 -9.00 -11.48
C ALA A 278 -10.45 -9.33 -12.92
N GLY A 279 -9.49 -9.59 -13.80
CA GLY A 279 -9.75 -10.00 -15.19
C GLY A 279 -10.55 -11.30 -15.27
N ALA A 280 -10.20 -12.31 -14.46
CA ALA A 280 -10.95 -13.56 -14.40
C ALA A 280 -12.40 -13.40 -13.91
N ARG A 281 -12.65 -12.43 -13.00
CA ARG A 281 -14.02 -12.09 -12.55
C ARG A 281 -14.81 -11.42 -13.66
N ILE A 282 -14.24 -10.44 -14.36
CA ILE A 282 -14.87 -9.75 -15.48
C ILE A 282 -15.25 -10.76 -16.58
N LEU A 283 -14.34 -11.66 -16.97
CA LEU A 283 -14.60 -12.69 -17.97
C LEU A 283 -15.73 -13.67 -17.56
N ARG A 284 -16.01 -13.80 -16.26
CA ARG A 284 -17.13 -14.60 -15.73
C ARG A 284 -18.41 -13.79 -15.50
N GLY A 285 -18.47 -12.53 -15.95
CA GLY A 285 -19.59 -11.62 -15.72
C GLY A 285 -19.79 -11.21 -14.27
N LYS A 286 -18.75 -11.33 -13.41
CA LYS A 286 -18.80 -10.98 -11.99
C LYS A 286 -18.17 -9.62 -11.74
N ASN A 287 -18.70 -8.89 -10.76
CA ASN A 287 -18.10 -7.62 -10.35
C ASN A 287 -16.72 -7.86 -9.70
N PRO A 288 -15.63 -7.25 -10.21
CA PRO A 288 -14.29 -7.47 -9.71
C PRO A 288 -14.07 -6.97 -8.27
N PHE A 289 -14.86 -6.01 -7.80
CA PHE A 289 -14.68 -5.36 -6.49
C PHE A 289 -15.56 -5.96 -5.37
N THR A 290 -16.67 -6.60 -5.70
CA THR A 290 -17.63 -7.11 -4.70
C THR A 290 -17.60 -8.61 -4.52
N THR A 291 -16.92 -9.34 -5.41
CA THR A 291 -16.90 -10.82 -5.34
C THR A 291 -15.71 -11.28 -4.49
N ALA A 292 -15.99 -11.77 -3.28
CA ALA A 292 -14.97 -12.43 -2.47
C ALA A 292 -14.71 -13.85 -3.02
N ASP A 293 -13.45 -14.19 -3.29
CA ASP A 293 -13.06 -15.54 -3.67
C ASP A 293 -11.68 -15.92 -3.11
N LYS A 294 -11.35 -17.21 -3.16
CA LYS A 294 -10.07 -17.76 -2.69
C LYS A 294 -9.10 -18.03 -3.85
N THR A 295 -9.06 -17.14 -4.87
CA THR A 295 -8.25 -17.35 -6.07
C THR A 295 -6.93 -16.60 -6.07
N HIS A 296 -6.70 -15.72 -5.10
CA HIS A 296 -5.46 -14.98 -4.93
C HIS A 296 -4.26 -15.91 -4.68
N LEU A 297 -3.07 -15.45 -5.05
CA LEU A 297 -1.82 -16.22 -5.03
C LEU A 297 -1.54 -16.84 -3.64
N HIS A 298 -1.71 -16.09 -2.57
CA HIS A 298 -1.52 -16.59 -1.20
C HIS A 298 -2.49 -17.73 -0.85
N HIS A 299 -3.73 -17.68 -1.30
CA HIS A 299 -4.69 -18.79 -1.13
C HIS A 299 -4.32 -20.01 -1.95
N ARG A 300 -3.68 -19.83 -3.14
CA ARG A 300 -3.19 -20.94 -3.96
C ARG A 300 -2.02 -21.67 -3.29
N PHE A 301 -1.11 -20.94 -2.62
CA PHE A 301 -0.05 -21.54 -1.81
C PHE A 301 -0.63 -22.40 -0.69
N LEU A 302 -1.59 -21.87 0.07
CA LEU A 302 -2.27 -22.62 1.13
C LEU A 302 -3.00 -23.86 0.59
N ALA A 303 -3.71 -23.72 -0.54
CA ALA A 303 -4.39 -24.83 -1.20
C ALA A 303 -3.41 -25.88 -1.77
N ALA A 304 -2.20 -25.49 -2.15
CA ALA A 304 -1.12 -26.39 -2.50
C ALA A 304 -0.46 -27.04 -1.28
N GLY A 305 -0.84 -26.63 -0.04
CA GLY A 305 -0.46 -27.23 1.25
C GLY A 305 0.78 -26.61 1.88
N PHE A 306 1.15 -25.40 1.49
CA PHE A 306 2.16 -24.63 2.22
C PHE A 306 1.55 -24.11 3.53
N SER A 307 2.38 -23.99 4.57
CA SER A 307 1.97 -23.32 5.81
C SER A 307 1.86 -21.81 5.60
N VAL A 308 1.13 -21.11 6.50
CA VAL A 308 1.03 -19.64 6.45
C VAL A 308 2.41 -18.97 6.51
N PRO A 309 3.31 -19.31 7.46
CA PRO A 309 4.66 -18.73 7.48
C PRO A 309 5.46 -18.99 6.21
N ALA A 310 5.43 -20.22 5.67
CA ALA A 310 6.15 -20.53 4.44
C ALA A 310 5.63 -19.73 3.24
N THR A 311 4.32 -19.56 3.12
CA THR A 311 3.68 -18.73 2.08
C THR A 311 4.14 -17.28 2.20
N VAL A 312 4.06 -16.70 3.40
CA VAL A 312 4.40 -15.30 3.66
C VAL A 312 5.88 -15.04 3.38
N ILE A 313 6.78 -15.89 3.89
CA ILE A 313 8.23 -15.75 3.66
C ILE A 313 8.57 -15.88 2.16
N SER A 314 7.93 -16.78 1.42
CA SER A 314 8.14 -16.91 -0.02
C SER A 314 7.74 -15.62 -0.77
N LEU A 315 6.61 -15.01 -0.41
CA LEU A 315 6.14 -13.76 -1.02
C LEU A 315 7.00 -12.55 -0.60
N TYR A 316 7.52 -12.51 0.63
CA TYR A 316 8.51 -11.52 1.06
C TYR A 316 9.81 -11.64 0.25
N ALA A 317 10.29 -12.88 0.02
CA ALA A 317 11.48 -13.11 -0.78
C ALA A 317 11.34 -12.61 -2.21
N ILE A 318 10.16 -12.84 -2.84
CA ILE A 318 9.84 -12.31 -4.17
C ILE A 318 9.85 -10.77 -4.13
N ALA A 319 9.15 -10.13 -3.18
CA ALA A 319 9.10 -8.69 -3.06
C ALA A 319 10.49 -8.07 -2.84
N ALA A 320 11.28 -8.65 -1.95
CA ALA A 320 12.65 -8.19 -1.64
C ALA A 320 13.60 -8.36 -2.83
N LEU A 321 13.55 -9.50 -3.53
CA LEU A 321 14.38 -9.77 -4.71
C LEU A 321 14.09 -8.76 -5.84
N PHE A 322 12.84 -8.60 -6.22
CA PHE A 322 12.47 -7.66 -7.28
C PHE A 322 12.65 -6.20 -6.85
N GLY A 323 12.47 -5.90 -5.56
CA GLY A 323 12.81 -4.60 -4.99
C GLY A 323 14.29 -4.28 -5.08
N TRP A 324 15.15 -5.25 -4.77
CA TRP A 324 16.60 -5.08 -4.91
C TRP A 324 17.02 -4.92 -6.37
N VAL A 325 16.45 -5.71 -7.29
CA VAL A 325 16.63 -5.53 -8.74
C VAL A 325 16.22 -4.12 -9.15
N ALA A 326 15.09 -3.62 -8.66
CA ALA A 326 14.60 -2.27 -9.00
C ALA A 326 15.56 -1.15 -8.56
N LEU A 327 16.27 -1.31 -7.43
CA LEU A 327 17.27 -0.34 -6.95
C LEU A 327 18.52 -0.27 -7.85
N ARG A 328 18.88 -1.37 -8.49
CA ARG A 328 20.09 -1.49 -9.33
C ARG A 328 19.83 -1.31 -10.82
N SER A 329 18.57 -1.19 -11.23
CA SER A 329 18.17 -1.24 -12.64
C SER A 329 17.93 0.14 -13.25
N THR A 330 18.34 0.30 -14.51
CA THR A 330 17.91 1.38 -15.40
C THR A 330 16.44 1.22 -15.78
N THR A 331 15.84 2.20 -16.43
CA THR A 331 14.43 2.14 -16.87
C THR A 331 14.16 0.94 -17.77
N LEU A 332 15.03 0.66 -18.75
CA LEU A 332 14.89 -0.50 -19.64
C LEU A 332 14.93 -1.82 -18.85
N ASN A 333 15.92 -1.95 -17.97
CA ASN A 333 16.08 -3.17 -17.16
C ASN A 333 14.88 -3.39 -16.20
N LYS A 334 14.25 -2.30 -15.71
CA LYS A 334 13.01 -2.40 -14.91
C LYS A 334 11.84 -2.94 -15.74
N ILE A 335 11.71 -2.54 -17.01
CA ILE A 335 10.68 -3.08 -17.90
C ILE A 335 10.91 -4.57 -18.16
N ILE A 336 12.15 -4.96 -18.46
CA ILE A 336 12.53 -6.37 -18.64
C ILE A 336 12.24 -7.17 -17.38
N ALA A 337 12.66 -6.67 -16.21
CA ALA A 337 12.42 -7.32 -14.92
C ALA A 337 10.92 -7.41 -14.60
N SER A 338 10.12 -6.40 -14.97
CA SER A 338 8.66 -6.43 -14.79
C SER A 338 8.00 -7.51 -15.68
N SER A 339 8.44 -7.63 -16.93
CA SER A 339 7.97 -8.68 -17.84
C SER A 339 8.35 -10.07 -17.32
N PHE A 340 9.58 -10.22 -16.82
CA PHE A 340 10.05 -11.45 -16.20
C PHE A 340 9.24 -11.81 -14.94
N LEU A 341 8.94 -10.82 -14.09
CA LEU A 341 8.09 -11.00 -12.90
C LEU A 341 6.70 -11.52 -13.28
N ILE A 342 6.07 -10.96 -14.32
CA ILE A 342 4.75 -11.42 -14.79
C ILE A 342 4.82 -12.90 -15.18
N VAL A 343 5.86 -13.31 -15.93
CA VAL A 343 6.08 -14.70 -16.31
C VAL A 343 6.27 -15.59 -15.08
N VAL A 344 7.09 -15.16 -14.13
CA VAL A 344 7.31 -15.91 -12.85
C VAL A 344 6.00 -16.12 -12.11
N ILE A 345 5.17 -15.07 -11.96
CA ILE A 345 3.88 -15.19 -11.27
C ILE A 345 2.93 -16.12 -12.04
N ALA A 346 2.87 -16.02 -13.36
CA ALA A 346 2.04 -16.92 -14.17
C ALA A 346 2.48 -18.39 -14.00
N LEU A 347 3.77 -18.66 -14.04
CA LEU A 347 4.33 -20.01 -13.83
C LEU A 347 4.04 -20.52 -12.42
N LEU A 348 4.21 -19.68 -11.38
CA LEU A 348 3.86 -20.04 -10.00
C LEU A 348 2.39 -20.43 -9.88
N ILE A 349 1.48 -19.65 -10.47
CA ILE A 349 0.04 -19.97 -10.48
C ILE A 349 -0.21 -21.34 -11.13
N LEU A 350 0.42 -21.64 -12.26
CA LEU A 350 0.27 -22.92 -12.96
C LEU A 350 0.81 -24.09 -12.10
N ILE A 351 2.00 -23.95 -11.53
CA ILE A 351 2.62 -24.96 -10.67
C ILE A 351 1.76 -25.24 -9.43
N LEU A 352 1.32 -24.19 -8.73
CA LEU A 352 0.48 -24.34 -7.54
C LEU A 352 -0.85 -25.02 -7.84
N ASN A 353 -1.47 -24.70 -9.00
CA ASN A 353 -2.69 -25.37 -9.44
C ASN A 353 -2.47 -26.87 -9.75
N GLN A 354 -1.31 -27.24 -10.34
CA GLN A 354 -0.97 -28.65 -10.59
C GLN A 354 -0.73 -29.40 -9.27
N ILE A 355 -0.01 -28.81 -8.31
CA ILE A 355 0.21 -29.41 -6.99
C ILE A 355 -1.13 -29.64 -6.27
N LYS A 356 -2.04 -28.64 -6.30
CA LYS A 356 -3.39 -28.76 -5.74
C LYS A 356 -4.16 -29.94 -6.38
N LYS A 357 -4.13 -30.07 -7.71
CA LYS A 357 -4.80 -31.17 -8.42
C LYS A 357 -4.24 -32.55 -8.02
N ARG A 358 -2.91 -32.68 -7.98
CA ARG A 358 -2.26 -33.95 -7.55
C ARG A 358 -2.67 -34.35 -6.13
N ARG A 359 -2.65 -33.41 -5.20
CA ARG A 359 -3.09 -33.67 -3.79
C ARG A 359 -4.56 -34.05 -3.66
N ALA A 360 -5.43 -33.56 -4.55
CA ALA A 360 -6.84 -33.96 -4.55
C ALA A 360 -7.04 -35.40 -5.08
N LEU A 361 -6.12 -35.92 -5.89
CA LEU A 361 -6.16 -37.29 -6.41
C LEU A 361 -5.55 -38.32 -5.44
N THR A 362 -4.75 -37.86 -4.47
CA THR A 362 -4.07 -38.74 -3.47
C THR A 362 -4.79 -38.80 -2.12
N LYS A 363 -5.90 -38.07 -1.96
CA LYS A 363 -6.84 -38.14 -0.84
C LYS A 363 -8.11 -38.87 -1.26
#